data_94028549cdbb0de95383bfb7a446aec8
#
_entry.id   94028549cdbb0de95383bfb7a446aec8
#
_cell.length_a   1.000
_cell.length_b   1.000
_cell.length_c   1.000
_cell.angle_alpha   90.00
_cell.angle_beta   90.00
_cell.angle_gamma   90.00
#
_symmetry.space_group_name_H-M   'P 1'
#
loop_
_entity.id
_entity.type
_entity.pdbx_description
1 polymer ?
#
loop_
_entity_poly.entity_id
_entity_poly.type
_entity_poly.pdbx_seq_one_letter_code
_entity_poly.pdbx_strand_id
1 'polypeptide(L)'
;MAKVLTPDLSARDAFTTHRALLSLAKTRKGSTRLITTNFDRLFEEVIARDGLKLEPFCAPLLPVPKNRWNGLVYLHGLLSTSPSRDELDRLVISSGDFGLAYLTERWAARFVSELFRNYVVCFVGYSLADPVLRYMTDALAADRLRGEASPEMFAFASYAGTKASHDKASREWRAKNVIPLLYKETK
;
A
#
# COMPACT_ATOMS: atom_id res chain seq x y z
N MET A 1 21.31 1.10 6.35
CA MET A 1 19.93 0.87 5.88
C MET A 1 19.89 0.31 4.45
N ALA A 2 20.43 0.97 3.45
CA ALA A 2 20.43 0.46 2.06
C ALA A 2 20.96 -0.98 1.90
N LYS A 3 22.07 -1.35 2.55
CA LYS A 3 22.62 -2.72 2.50
C LYS A 3 21.69 -3.80 3.09
N VAL A 4 20.88 -3.47 4.09
CA VAL A 4 19.95 -4.41 4.75
C VAL A 4 18.71 -4.64 3.90
N LEU A 5 18.32 -3.63 3.12
CA LEU A 5 17.17 -3.66 2.24
C LEU A 5 17.51 -4.06 0.79
N THR A 6 18.77 -4.40 0.51
CA THR A 6 19.17 -4.93 -0.80
C THR A 6 18.63 -6.36 -0.93
N PRO A 7 17.68 -6.61 -1.84
CA PRO A 7 17.08 -7.93 -2.00
C PRO A 7 18.06 -8.89 -2.69
N ASP A 8 17.93 -10.18 -2.39
CA ASP A 8 18.60 -11.23 -3.16
C ASP A 8 17.83 -11.46 -4.48
N LEU A 9 18.32 -10.83 -5.54
CA LEU A 9 17.72 -10.92 -6.87
C LEU A 9 18.03 -12.27 -7.58
N SER A 10 18.87 -13.12 -7.01
CA SER A 10 19.22 -14.42 -7.56
C SER A 10 18.25 -15.53 -7.15
N ALA A 11 17.47 -15.32 -6.12
CA ALA A 11 16.47 -16.27 -5.65
C ALA A 11 15.43 -16.56 -6.76
N ARG A 12 15.11 -17.85 -6.95
CA ARG A 12 14.20 -18.33 -8.02
C ARG A 12 12.87 -17.60 -8.07
N ASP A 13 12.34 -17.24 -6.90
CA ASP A 13 11.01 -16.63 -6.73
C ASP A 13 11.06 -15.15 -6.32
N ALA A 14 12.24 -14.50 -6.44
CA ALA A 14 12.46 -13.13 -5.97
C ALA A 14 11.41 -12.11 -6.45
N PHE A 15 10.85 -12.32 -7.64
CA PHE A 15 9.92 -11.38 -8.27
C PHE A 15 8.47 -11.87 -8.35
N THR A 16 8.18 -13.11 -7.93
CA THR A 16 6.87 -13.73 -8.12
C THR A 16 5.75 -12.93 -7.46
N THR A 17 5.93 -12.53 -6.21
CA THR A 17 4.94 -11.72 -5.50
C THR A 17 4.75 -10.35 -6.14
N HIS A 18 5.82 -9.68 -6.56
CA HIS A 18 5.76 -8.34 -7.17
C HIS A 18 5.05 -8.37 -8.53
N ARG A 19 5.31 -9.41 -9.35
CA ARG A 19 4.57 -9.64 -10.60
C ARG A 19 3.10 -9.89 -10.36
N ALA A 20 2.76 -10.71 -9.38
CA ALA A 20 1.38 -10.99 -9.02
C ALA A 20 0.65 -9.71 -8.56
N LEU A 21 1.29 -8.87 -7.75
CA LEU A 21 0.73 -7.59 -7.30
C LEU A 21 0.54 -6.59 -8.45
N LEU A 22 1.50 -6.48 -9.36
CA LEU A 22 1.36 -5.64 -10.56
C LEU A 22 0.21 -6.13 -11.46
N SER A 23 0.06 -7.45 -11.60
CA SER A 23 -1.05 -8.04 -12.35
C SER A 23 -2.40 -7.78 -11.67
N LEU A 24 -2.48 -7.94 -10.35
CA LEU A 24 -3.69 -7.69 -9.56
C LEU A 24 -4.12 -6.22 -9.62
N ALA A 25 -3.15 -5.30 -9.59
CA ALA A 25 -3.39 -3.86 -9.63
C ALA A 25 -3.82 -3.33 -11.00
N LYS A 26 -3.76 -4.18 -12.04
CA LYS A 26 -4.12 -3.82 -13.41
C LYS A 26 -5.64 -3.79 -13.57
N THR A 27 -6.16 -2.66 -14.01
CA THR A 27 -7.59 -2.52 -14.33
C THR A 27 -7.93 -3.22 -15.65
N ARG A 28 -9.23 -3.47 -15.88
CA ARG A 28 -9.73 -4.00 -17.18
C ARG A 28 -9.36 -3.11 -18.39
N LYS A 29 -9.11 -1.82 -18.17
CA LYS A 29 -8.70 -0.86 -19.21
C LYS A 29 -7.19 -0.77 -19.37
N GLY A 30 -6.42 -1.61 -18.68
CA GLY A 30 -4.96 -1.68 -18.79
C GLY A 30 -4.18 -0.71 -17.89
N SER A 31 -4.84 0.20 -17.17
CA SER A 31 -4.15 1.07 -16.20
C SER A 31 -3.77 0.27 -14.96
N THR A 32 -2.59 0.49 -14.42
CA THR A 32 -2.14 -0.08 -13.14
C THR A 32 -2.21 0.99 -12.05
N ARG A 33 -2.73 0.62 -10.89
CA ARG A 33 -2.78 1.49 -9.71
C ARG A 33 -2.28 0.71 -8.51
N LEU A 34 -0.99 0.83 -8.26
CA LEU A 34 -0.32 0.16 -7.15
C LEU A 34 0.33 1.19 -6.24
N ILE A 35 0.14 1.02 -4.95
CA ILE A 35 0.76 1.87 -3.92
C ILE A 35 1.54 0.96 -3.00
N THR A 36 2.77 1.31 -2.72
CA THR A 36 3.61 0.61 -1.76
C THR A 36 4.09 1.56 -0.67
N THR A 37 4.22 1.04 0.54
CA THR A 37 4.89 1.70 1.67
C THR A 37 6.32 1.18 1.85
N ASN A 38 6.73 0.19 1.05
CA ASN A 38 8.09 -0.32 1.05
C ASN A 38 9.04 0.66 0.36
N PHE A 39 10.30 0.62 0.78
CA PHE A 39 11.36 1.47 0.25
C PHE A 39 12.22 0.78 -0.81
N ASP A 40 12.07 -0.55 -0.97
CA ASP A 40 12.87 -1.34 -1.90
C ASP A 40 12.49 -1.08 -3.36
N ARG A 41 13.38 -1.48 -4.28
CA ARG A 41 13.24 -1.28 -5.71
C ARG A 41 12.78 -2.52 -6.48
N LEU A 42 12.22 -3.52 -5.79
CA LEU A 42 11.82 -4.77 -6.44
C LEU A 42 10.75 -4.56 -7.52
N PHE A 43 9.82 -3.64 -7.32
CA PHE A 43 8.84 -3.31 -8.35
C PHE A 43 9.49 -2.67 -9.58
N GLU A 44 10.47 -1.78 -9.40
CA GLU A 44 11.19 -1.17 -10.54
C GLU A 44 11.99 -2.22 -11.32
N GLU A 45 12.63 -3.17 -10.61
CA GLU A 45 13.32 -4.29 -11.25
C GLU A 45 12.37 -5.16 -12.09
N VAL A 46 11.18 -5.45 -11.58
CA VAL A 46 10.15 -6.19 -12.33
C VAL A 46 9.69 -5.39 -13.54
N ILE A 47 9.38 -4.10 -13.35
CA ILE A 47 8.94 -3.20 -14.43
C ILE A 47 9.97 -3.17 -15.56
N ALA A 48 11.26 -3.04 -15.21
CA ALA A 48 12.34 -3.00 -16.19
C ALA A 48 12.52 -4.35 -16.91
N ARG A 49 12.54 -5.46 -16.16
CA ARG A 49 12.72 -6.82 -16.72
C ARG A 49 11.58 -7.25 -17.63
N ASP A 50 10.35 -6.91 -17.26
CA ASP A 50 9.15 -7.33 -17.99
C ASP A 50 8.73 -6.28 -19.04
N GLY A 51 9.51 -5.21 -19.24
CA GLY A 51 9.27 -4.15 -20.24
C GLY A 51 7.95 -3.40 -20.03
N LEU A 52 7.51 -3.25 -18.77
CA LEU A 52 6.25 -2.59 -18.46
C LEU A 52 6.39 -1.07 -18.55
N LYS A 53 5.39 -0.41 -19.12
CA LYS A 53 5.33 1.06 -19.19
C LYS A 53 4.51 1.58 -18.02
N LEU A 54 5.15 1.74 -16.86
CA LEU A 54 4.55 2.29 -15.65
C LEU A 54 5.36 3.48 -15.15
N GLU A 55 4.66 4.53 -14.75
CA GLU A 55 5.27 5.72 -14.17
C GLU A 55 5.42 5.53 -12.66
N PRO A 56 6.63 5.63 -12.09
CA PRO A 56 6.83 5.66 -10.66
C PRO A 56 6.59 7.07 -10.11
N PHE A 57 5.79 7.17 -9.06
CA PHE A 57 5.57 8.38 -8.28
C PHE A 57 6.18 8.19 -6.89
N CYS A 58 6.99 9.12 -6.45
CA CYS A 58 7.64 9.06 -5.14
C CYS A 58 7.21 10.24 -4.29
N ALA A 59 6.94 9.99 -3.02
CA ALA A 59 6.66 11.03 -2.04
C ALA A 59 7.79 12.09 -2.02
N PRO A 60 7.45 13.39 -1.78
CA PRO A 60 6.11 13.94 -1.56
C PRO A 60 5.33 14.28 -2.86
N LEU A 61 5.91 14.07 -4.03
CA LEU A 61 5.29 14.35 -5.33
C LEU A 61 4.40 13.18 -5.75
N LEU A 62 3.15 13.20 -5.30
CA LEU A 62 2.17 12.14 -5.54
C LEU A 62 1.19 12.53 -6.67
N PRO A 63 0.65 11.56 -7.42
CA PRO A 63 -0.36 11.83 -8.43
C PRO A 63 -1.66 12.29 -7.77
N VAL A 64 -2.50 13.01 -8.53
CA VAL A 64 -3.83 13.39 -8.05
C VAL A 64 -4.78 12.19 -8.23
N PRO A 65 -5.32 11.58 -7.17
CA PRO A 65 -6.13 10.36 -7.27
C PRO A 65 -7.34 10.50 -8.18
N LYS A 66 -7.99 11.67 -8.20
CA LYS A 66 -9.17 11.94 -9.06
C LYS A 66 -8.87 11.87 -10.56
N ASN A 67 -7.64 12.08 -10.99
CA ASN A 67 -7.25 12.21 -12.40
C ASN A 67 -6.92 10.87 -13.09
N ARG A 68 -7.43 9.75 -12.57
CA ARG A 68 -7.25 8.42 -13.19
C ARG A 68 -5.78 8.09 -13.50
N TRP A 69 -4.90 8.38 -12.54
CA TRP A 69 -3.47 8.07 -12.65
C TRP A 69 -3.20 6.61 -13.03
N ASN A 70 -2.07 6.36 -13.65
CA ASN A 70 -1.58 5.04 -14.03
C ASN A 70 -0.13 4.94 -13.61
N GLY A 71 0.19 4.06 -12.68
CA GLY A 71 1.56 3.93 -12.19
C GLY A 71 1.69 3.21 -10.86
N LEU A 72 2.91 3.29 -10.35
CA LEU A 72 3.34 2.79 -9.05
C LEU A 72 3.65 3.97 -8.14
N VAL A 73 3.04 4.00 -6.95
CA VAL A 73 3.28 5.05 -5.94
C VAL A 73 4.08 4.50 -4.78
N TYR A 74 5.24 5.10 -4.51
CA TYR A 74 6.02 4.91 -3.29
C TYR A 74 5.59 5.94 -2.25
N LEU A 75 4.60 5.56 -1.44
CA LEU A 75 3.95 6.49 -0.51
C LEU A 75 4.89 6.98 0.60
N HIS A 76 5.84 6.16 1.03
CA HIS A 76 6.80 6.52 2.08
C HIS A 76 8.20 6.81 1.53
N GLY A 77 8.32 6.98 0.21
CA GLY A 77 9.59 7.22 -0.47
C GLY A 77 10.21 5.95 -1.04
N LEU A 78 11.25 6.13 -1.83
CA LEU A 78 12.01 5.08 -2.51
C LEU A 78 13.48 5.22 -2.15
N LEU A 79 14.12 4.13 -1.73
CA LEU A 79 15.51 4.10 -1.35
C LEU A 79 16.38 3.69 -2.53
N SER A 80 17.27 4.59 -2.98
CA SER A 80 18.28 4.25 -3.99
C SER A 80 19.41 3.40 -3.40
N THR A 81 20.20 2.76 -4.26
CA THR A 81 21.36 1.95 -3.85
C THR A 81 22.46 2.79 -3.20
N SER A 82 22.55 4.07 -3.57
CA SER A 82 23.50 5.04 -3.00
C SER A 82 22.75 6.34 -2.70
N PRO A 83 21.94 6.34 -1.62
CA PRO A 83 21.02 7.45 -1.35
C PRO A 83 21.80 8.71 -0.97
N SER A 84 21.40 9.83 -1.53
CA SER A 84 21.82 11.14 -1.07
C SER A 84 21.16 11.46 0.28
N ARG A 85 21.67 12.48 0.98
CA ARG A 85 21.07 12.95 2.22
C ARG A 85 19.63 13.41 2.00
N ASP A 86 19.40 14.16 0.92
CA ASP A 86 18.07 14.64 0.56
C ASP A 86 17.06 13.52 0.27
N GLU A 87 17.51 12.38 -0.30
CA GLU A 87 16.65 11.20 -0.46
C GLU A 87 16.28 10.59 0.88
N LEU A 88 17.26 10.47 1.80
CA LEU A 88 17.03 9.93 3.14
C LEU A 88 16.06 10.81 3.94
N ASP A 89 16.20 12.13 3.83
CA ASP A 89 15.35 13.11 4.53
C ASP A 89 13.90 13.12 4.00
N ARG A 90 13.65 12.54 2.82
CA ARG A 90 12.30 12.39 2.23
C ARG A 90 11.62 11.07 2.56
N LEU A 91 12.31 10.13 3.20
CA LEU A 91 11.71 8.86 3.58
C LEU A 91 10.84 9.01 4.83
N VAL A 92 9.69 8.34 4.83
CA VAL A 92 8.81 8.29 6.00
C VAL A 92 9.14 7.04 6.81
N ILE A 93 10.07 7.14 7.76
CA ILE A 93 10.63 6.00 8.50
C ILE A 93 10.31 6.10 10.00
N SER A 94 10.46 7.30 10.57
CA SER A 94 10.26 7.54 11.99
C SER A 94 8.86 8.07 12.29
N SER A 95 8.47 8.03 13.56
CA SER A 95 7.21 8.67 14.01
C SER A 95 7.19 10.17 13.73
N GLY A 96 8.35 10.84 13.70
CA GLY A 96 8.47 12.24 13.33
C GLY A 96 8.15 12.47 11.85
N ASP A 97 8.68 11.63 10.96
CA ASP A 97 8.39 11.70 9.52
C ASP A 97 6.92 11.43 9.24
N PHE A 98 6.32 10.46 9.96
CA PHE A 98 4.88 10.23 9.92
C PHE A 98 4.10 11.47 10.37
N GLY A 99 4.53 12.10 11.46
CA GLY A 99 3.93 13.35 11.93
C GLY A 99 3.98 14.46 10.87
N LEU A 100 5.09 14.63 10.20
CA LEU A 100 5.24 15.60 9.11
C LEU A 100 4.32 15.24 7.93
N ALA A 101 4.43 14.03 7.39
CA ALA A 101 3.72 13.60 6.19
C ALA A 101 2.19 13.58 6.34
N TYR A 102 1.70 13.13 7.51
CA TYR A 102 0.28 12.90 7.72
C TYR A 102 -0.43 14.00 8.53
N LEU A 103 0.26 14.66 9.45
CA LEU A 103 -0.38 15.60 10.39
C LEU A 103 -0.02 17.05 10.11
N THR A 104 1.25 17.37 9.85
CA THR A 104 1.73 18.75 9.66
C THR A 104 1.57 19.21 8.20
N GLU A 105 2.32 18.61 7.29
CA GLU A 105 2.26 18.93 5.85
C GLU A 105 1.05 18.28 5.16
N ARG A 106 0.61 17.13 5.68
CA ARG A 106 -0.64 16.44 5.33
C ARG A 106 -0.70 15.95 3.88
N TRP A 107 0.40 15.89 3.14
CA TRP A 107 0.38 15.42 1.76
C TRP A 107 0.00 13.93 1.67
N ALA A 108 0.52 13.09 2.57
CA ALA A 108 0.16 11.67 2.62
C ALA A 108 -1.29 11.47 3.05
N ALA A 109 -1.75 12.20 4.08
CA ALA A 109 -3.14 12.12 4.53
C ALA A 109 -4.13 12.55 3.45
N ARG A 110 -3.84 13.64 2.72
CA ARG A 110 -4.67 14.11 1.60
C ARG A 110 -4.75 13.05 0.50
N PHE A 111 -3.60 12.50 0.09
CA PHE A 111 -3.56 11.47 -0.93
C PHE A 111 -4.36 10.23 -0.54
N VAL A 112 -4.14 9.69 0.66
CA VAL A 112 -4.84 8.49 1.15
C VAL A 112 -6.34 8.75 1.34
N SER A 113 -6.74 9.92 1.85
CA SER A 113 -8.14 10.30 1.99
C SER A 113 -8.87 10.31 0.65
N GLU A 114 -8.27 10.92 -0.37
CA GLU A 114 -8.83 10.94 -1.74
C GLU A 114 -8.85 9.54 -2.35
N LEU A 115 -7.84 8.72 -2.07
CA LEU A 115 -7.79 7.33 -2.51
C LEU A 115 -8.97 6.53 -1.92
N PHE A 116 -9.17 6.59 -0.62
CA PHE A 116 -10.21 5.86 0.09
C PHE A 116 -11.63 6.32 -0.28
N ARG A 117 -11.80 7.57 -0.65
CA ARG A 117 -13.10 8.12 -1.08
C ARG A 117 -13.45 7.77 -2.53
N ASN A 118 -12.47 7.52 -3.39
CA ASN A 118 -12.71 7.40 -4.83
C ASN A 118 -12.44 6.00 -5.39
N TYR A 119 -11.80 5.11 -4.63
CA TYR A 119 -11.39 3.79 -5.11
C TYR A 119 -11.74 2.67 -4.14
N VAL A 120 -12.04 1.51 -4.69
CA VAL A 120 -11.98 0.26 -3.93
C VAL A 120 -10.52 -0.03 -3.65
N VAL A 121 -10.16 -0.10 -2.38
CA VAL A 121 -8.77 -0.35 -1.93
C VAL A 121 -8.63 -1.76 -1.43
N CYS A 122 -7.57 -2.44 -1.86
CA CYS A 122 -7.22 -3.77 -1.37
C CYS A 122 -5.84 -3.74 -0.71
N PHE A 123 -5.79 -4.01 0.57
CA PHE A 123 -4.54 -4.10 1.34
C PHE A 123 -3.92 -5.48 1.19
N VAL A 124 -2.63 -5.52 0.86
CA VAL A 124 -1.86 -6.77 0.74
C VAL A 124 -0.57 -6.64 1.56
N GLY A 125 -0.36 -7.54 2.53
CA GLY A 125 0.79 -7.50 3.41
C GLY A 125 0.85 -6.29 4.36
N TYR A 126 -0.25 -5.54 4.50
CA TYR A 126 -0.34 -4.34 5.33
C TYR A 126 -1.33 -4.56 6.48
N SER A 127 -0.85 -4.45 7.71
CA SER A 127 -1.63 -4.82 8.91
C SER A 127 -2.61 -3.75 9.40
N LEU A 128 -2.56 -2.52 8.85
CA LEU A 128 -3.24 -1.35 9.42
C LEU A 128 -2.90 -1.12 10.92
N ALA A 129 -1.67 -1.44 11.29
CA ALA A 129 -1.18 -1.15 12.63
C ALA A 129 -0.87 0.33 12.85
N ASP A 130 -0.70 1.09 11.76
CA ASP A 130 -0.51 2.52 11.78
C ASP A 130 -1.76 3.24 12.30
N PRO A 131 -1.67 4.00 13.40
CA PRO A 131 -2.82 4.67 13.99
C PRO A 131 -3.48 5.68 13.05
N VAL A 132 -2.69 6.39 12.23
CA VAL A 132 -3.23 7.43 11.33
C VAL A 132 -4.10 6.81 10.25
N LEU A 133 -3.60 5.77 9.57
CA LEU A 133 -4.38 5.05 8.55
C LEU A 133 -5.61 4.38 9.14
N ARG A 134 -5.51 3.87 10.37
CA ARG A 134 -6.64 3.32 11.10
C ARG A 134 -7.71 4.39 11.37
N TYR A 135 -7.33 5.55 11.88
CA TYR A 135 -8.29 6.65 12.07
C TYR A 135 -8.93 7.10 10.75
N MET A 136 -8.20 7.05 9.65
CA MET A 136 -8.76 7.37 8.33
C MET A 136 -9.80 6.33 7.88
N THR A 137 -9.60 5.04 8.14
CA THR A 137 -10.62 4.01 7.87
C THR A 137 -11.84 4.16 8.76
N ASP A 138 -11.65 4.50 10.03
CA ASP A 138 -12.74 4.73 10.99
C ASP A 138 -13.57 5.98 10.61
N ALA A 139 -12.93 7.05 10.17
CA ALA A 139 -13.60 8.25 9.68
C ALA A 139 -14.51 7.97 8.48
N LEU A 140 -14.06 7.18 7.53
CA LEU A 140 -14.88 6.76 6.38
C LEU A 140 -16.06 5.86 6.78
N ALA A 141 -15.87 5.02 7.77
CA ALA A 141 -16.96 4.22 8.31
C ALA A 141 -18.02 5.11 8.99
N ALA A 142 -17.60 6.16 9.69
CA ALA A 142 -18.52 7.15 10.26
C ALA A 142 -19.28 7.94 9.17
N ASP A 143 -18.61 8.31 8.07
CA ASP A 143 -19.24 8.97 6.92
C ASP A 143 -20.32 8.08 6.29
N ARG A 144 -20.07 6.77 6.17
CA ARG A 144 -21.07 5.78 5.69
C ARG A 144 -22.29 5.71 6.60
N LEU A 145 -22.11 5.78 7.92
CA LEU A 145 -23.22 5.77 8.87
C LEU A 145 -24.10 7.04 8.74
N ARG A 146 -23.55 8.11 8.20
CA ARG A 146 -24.29 9.36 7.87
C ARG A 146 -24.94 9.34 6.47
N GLY A 147 -24.84 8.21 5.74
CA GLY A 147 -25.42 8.04 4.44
C GLY A 147 -24.51 8.46 3.26
N GLU A 148 -23.26 8.81 3.53
CA GLU A 148 -22.32 9.09 2.45
C GLU A 148 -21.87 7.79 1.77
N ALA A 149 -21.98 7.72 0.46
CA ALA A 149 -21.49 6.60 -0.32
C ALA A 149 -19.96 6.65 -0.39
N SER A 150 -19.30 5.61 0.08
CA SER A 150 -17.85 5.44 -0.08
C SER A 150 -17.53 4.00 -0.53
N PRO A 151 -16.49 3.81 -1.34
CA PRO A 151 -16.07 2.47 -1.78
C PRO A 151 -15.72 1.56 -0.60
N GLU A 152 -15.87 0.26 -0.80
CA GLU A 152 -15.44 -0.74 0.18
C GLU A 152 -13.91 -0.89 0.16
N MET A 153 -13.38 -1.29 1.32
CA MET A 153 -11.97 -1.63 1.49
C MET A 153 -11.85 -3.12 1.79
N PHE A 154 -10.86 -3.75 1.18
CA PHE A 154 -10.57 -5.17 1.32
C PHE A 154 -9.15 -5.37 1.83
N ALA A 155 -8.88 -6.52 2.45
CA ALA A 155 -7.54 -6.94 2.82
C ALA A 155 -7.36 -8.44 2.60
N PHE A 156 -6.24 -8.84 2.00
CA PHE A 156 -5.80 -10.22 2.06
C PHE A 156 -5.26 -10.52 3.46
N ALA A 157 -5.83 -11.53 4.11
CA ALA A 157 -5.43 -11.91 5.46
C ALA A 157 -5.37 -13.43 5.60
N SER A 158 -4.33 -13.91 6.28
CA SER A 158 -4.14 -15.33 6.52
C SER A 158 -4.87 -15.81 7.79
N TYR A 159 -5.15 -17.10 7.86
CA TYR A 159 -5.60 -17.78 9.06
C TYR A 159 -5.00 -19.20 9.17
N ALA A 160 -4.82 -19.70 10.38
CA ALA A 160 -4.11 -20.94 10.68
C ALA A 160 -4.90 -22.24 10.38
N GLY A 161 -5.91 -22.18 9.51
CA GLY A 161 -6.65 -23.35 9.01
C GLY A 161 -7.75 -23.90 9.92
N THR A 162 -7.99 -23.33 11.09
CA THR A 162 -9.11 -23.70 11.98
C THR A 162 -10.26 -22.70 11.88
N LYS A 163 -11.49 -23.14 12.17
CA LYS A 163 -12.65 -22.25 12.21
C LYS A 163 -12.45 -21.10 13.21
N ALA A 164 -11.89 -21.40 14.38
CA ALA A 164 -11.63 -20.39 15.40
C ALA A 164 -10.64 -19.31 14.92
N SER A 165 -9.56 -19.69 14.22
CA SER A 165 -8.60 -18.72 13.64
C SER A 165 -9.21 -17.92 12.50
N HIS A 166 -10.06 -18.54 11.66
CA HIS A 166 -10.81 -17.85 10.61
C HIS A 166 -11.73 -16.78 11.20
N ASP A 167 -12.54 -17.14 12.21
CA ASP A 167 -13.49 -16.23 12.83
C ASP A 167 -12.78 -15.10 13.58
N LYS A 168 -11.63 -15.39 14.20
CA LYS A 168 -10.78 -14.38 14.84
C LYS A 168 -10.26 -13.38 13.80
N ALA A 169 -9.61 -13.83 12.74
CA ALA A 169 -9.09 -12.98 11.69
C ALA A 169 -10.20 -12.14 11.03
N SER A 170 -11.36 -12.73 10.79
CA SER A 170 -12.52 -12.02 10.24
C SER A 170 -12.97 -10.87 11.16
N ARG A 171 -13.09 -11.11 12.46
CA ARG A 171 -13.48 -10.06 13.43
C ARG A 171 -12.44 -8.94 13.52
N GLU A 172 -11.14 -9.26 13.56
CA GLU A 172 -10.05 -8.29 13.66
C GLU A 172 -10.02 -7.32 12.48
N TRP A 173 -10.24 -7.81 11.26
CA TRP A 173 -10.27 -6.96 10.08
C TRP A 173 -11.56 -6.16 9.97
N ARG A 174 -12.71 -6.75 10.28
CA ARG A 174 -13.99 -6.04 10.29
C ARG A 174 -14.04 -4.94 11.34
N ALA A 175 -13.37 -5.13 12.48
CA ALA A 175 -13.19 -4.08 13.50
C ALA A 175 -12.35 -2.89 13.02
N LYS A 176 -11.63 -3.03 11.89
CA LYS A 176 -10.92 -1.95 11.20
C LYS A 176 -11.71 -1.37 10.02
N ASN A 177 -12.98 -1.72 9.89
CA ASN A 177 -13.86 -1.36 8.77
C ASN A 177 -13.37 -1.85 7.39
N VAL A 178 -12.67 -2.98 7.37
CA VAL A 178 -12.12 -3.61 6.17
C VAL A 178 -12.68 -5.02 6.03
N ILE A 179 -13.07 -5.39 4.82
CA ILE A 179 -13.59 -6.72 4.47
C ILE A 179 -12.40 -7.65 4.21
N PRO A 180 -12.18 -8.69 5.01
CA PRO A 180 -11.07 -9.60 4.78
C PRO A 180 -11.36 -10.59 3.65
N LEU A 181 -10.38 -10.79 2.80
CA LEU A 181 -10.26 -11.91 1.86
C LEU A 181 -9.35 -12.95 2.51
N LEU A 182 -9.96 -13.88 3.22
CA LEU A 182 -9.24 -14.84 4.06
C LEU A 182 -8.69 -16.00 3.24
N TYR A 183 -7.42 -16.33 3.46
CA TYR A 183 -6.77 -17.51 2.90
C TYR A 183 -6.09 -18.34 4.00
N LYS A 184 -6.09 -19.66 3.82
CA LYS A 184 -5.41 -20.58 4.74
C LYS A 184 -3.90 -20.50 4.53
N GLU A 185 -3.14 -20.36 5.63
CA GLU A 185 -1.69 -20.48 5.57
C GLU A 185 -1.29 -21.89 5.10
N THR A 186 -0.48 -21.95 4.07
CA THR A 186 0.24 -23.17 3.66
C THR A 186 1.60 -23.18 4.35
N LYS A 187 1.89 -24.29 5.04
CA LYS A 187 3.21 -24.53 5.65
C LYS A 187 4.26 -24.72 4.57
#